data_d371e8606d02a0d9d589868382ca8f59
#
_entry.id   d371e8606d02a0d9d589868382ca8f59
#
_cell.length_a   1.000
_cell.length_b   1.000
_cell.length_c   1.000
_cell.angle_alpha   90.00
_cell.angle_beta   90.00
_cell.angle_gamma   90.00
#
_symmetry.space_group_name_H-M   'P 1'
#
loop_
_entity.id
_entity.type
_entity.pdbx_description
1 polymer ?
#
loop_
_entity_poly.entity_id
_entity_poly.type
_entity_poly.pdbx_seq_one_letter_code
_entity_poly.pdbx_strand_id
1 'polypeptide(L)'
;MTKYILFFLFVLLNLYNCEKEDKVKIYDVILNQGKTNEFNVKKGEEFALRLFCSPGTNSLILLNKKENQDSLTYIKSDYEIVHYEGEELGLGRMGYLYYYFKATSETEEPKLIKFTDAYTYLQKENPTPTEIVKINVN
;
A
#
# COMPACT_ATOMS: atom_id res chain seq x y z
N MET A 1 32.21 -31.89 -26.97
CA MET A 1 31.99 -30.43 -26.97
C MET A 1 30.50 -30.02 -26.88
N THR A 2 29.59 -30.68 -27.53
CA THR A 2 28.15 -30.29 -27.58
C THR A 2 27.41 -30.35 -26.24
N LYS A 3 27.78 -31.26 -25.35
CA LYS A 3 27.10 -31.41 -24.02
C LYS A 3 27.37 -30.25 -23.07
N TYR A 4 28.54 -29.65 -23.12
CA TYR A 4 28.90 -28.52 -22.24
C TYR A 4 28.29 -27.20 -22.69
N ILE A 5 28.05 -27.04 -23.99
CA ILE A 5 27.37 -25.86 -24.53
C ILE A 5 25.91 -25.83 -24.12
N LEU A 6 25.22 -27.00 -24.13
CA LEU A 6 23.83 -27.08 -23.67
C LEU A 6 23.69 -26.78 -22.17
N PHE A 7 24.64 -27.25 -21.35
CA PHE A 7 24.63 -26.99 -19.91
C PHE A 7 24.88 -25.50 -19.61
N PHE A 8 25.79 -24.88 -20.34
CA PHE A 8 26.06 -23.43 -20.18
C PHE A 8 24.87 -22.56 -20.62
N LEU A 9 24.17 -22.95 -21.69
CA LEU A 9 22.95 -22.28 -22.11
C LEU A 9 21.82 -22.43 -21.08
N PHE A 10 21.71 -23.58 -20.44
CA PHE A 10 20.69 -23.83 -19.40
C PHE A 10 20.97 -23.02 -18.13
N VAL A 11 22.23 -22.88 -17.74
CA VAL A 11 22.65 -22.04 -16.60
C VAL A 11 22.43 -20.55 -16.91
N LEU A 12 22.72 -20.09 -18.11
CA LEU A 12 22.48 -18.71 -18.55
C LEU A 12 20.98 -18.39 -18.62
N LEU A 13 20.14 -19.30 -19.08
CA LEU A 13 18.68 -19.14 -19.08
C LEU A 13 18.09 -19.06 -17.66
N ASN A 14 18.64 -19.81 -16.70
CA ASN A 14 18.20 -19.71 -15.30
C ASN A 14 18.72 -18.44 -14.60
N LEU A 15 19.84 -17.88 -15.02
CA LEU A 15 20.33 -16.59 -14.51
C LEU A 15 19.56 -15.40 -15.11
N TYR A 16 18.96 -15.55 -16.30
CA TYR A 16 18.09 -14.54 -16.90
C TYR A 16 16.69 -14.52 -16.31
N ASN A 17 16.24 -15.61 -15.69
CA ASN A 17 14.99 -15.69 -14.91
C ASN A 17 15.18 -15.31 -13.45
N CYS A 18 16.21 -14.54 -13.11
CA CYS A 18 16.23 -13.81 -11.86
C CYS A 18 15.11 -12.78 -11.98
N GLU A 19 13.92 -13.14 -11.51
CA GLU A 19 12.77 -12.26 -11.38
C GLU A 19 13.29 -10.98 -10.73
N LYS A 20 13.21 -9.88 -11.48
CA LYS A 20 13.19 -8.58 -10.83
C LYS A 20 12.02 -8.66 -9.86
N GLU A 21 12.29 -8.81 -8.58
CA GLU A 21 11.32 -8.44 -7.56
C GLU A 21 10.92 -7.01 -7.89
N ASP A 22 9.78 -6.84 -8.53
CA ASP A 22 9.21 -5.54 -8.76
C ASP A 22 8.92 -4.98 -7.37
N LYS A 23 9.85 -4.15 -6.89
CA LYS A 23 9.74 -3.53 -5.57
C LYS A 23 8.43 -2.76 -5.55
N VAL A 24 7.52 -3.18 -4.68
CA VAL A 24 6.26 -2.49 -4.47
C VAL A 24 6.53 -1.02 -4.20
N LYS A 25 5.94 -0.16 -5.00
CA LYS A 25 6.11 1.29 -4.87
C LYS A 25 5.32 1.79 -3.66
N ILE A 26 5.98 2.56 -2.80
CA ILE A 26 5.38 3.07 -1.58
C ILE A 26 5.08 4.56 -1.76
N TYR A 27 3.84 4.95 -1.47
CA TYR A 27 3.38 6.34 -1.46
C TYR A 27 3.05 6.77 -0.04
N ASP A 28 3.69 7.84 0.43
CA ASP A 28 3.43 8.41 1.75
C ASP A 28 2.15 9.25 1.74
N VAL A 29 1.19 8.85 2.55
CA VAL A 29 -0.03 9.61 2.80
C VAL A 29 0.24 10.61 3.92
N ILE A 30 0.19 11.89 3.58
CA ILE A 30 0.39 12.97 4.55
C ILE A 30 -0.96 13.30 5.18
N LEU A 31 -1.10 13.02 6.47
CA LEU A 31 -2.29 13.33 7.24
C LEU A 31 -2.26 14.81 7.64
N ASN A 32 -2.78 15.65 6.78
CA ASN A 32 -2.91 17.07 7.04
C ASN A 32 -4.32 17.55 6.69
N GLN A 33 -4.96 18.20 7.63
CA GLN A 33 -6.22 18.88 7.40
C GLN A 33 -6.09 19.85 6.22
N GLY A 34 -6.79 19.56 5.12
CA GLY A 34 -6.89 20.43 3.96
C GLY A 34 -5.98 20.13 2.78
N LYS A 35 -5.09 19.14 2.82
CA LYS A 35 -4.34 18.68 1.65
C LYS A 35 -4.92 17.38 1.09
N THR A 36 -5.14 17.33 -0.19
CA THR A 36 -5.55 16.11 -0.90
C THR A 36 -4.29 15.33 -1.25
N ASN A 37 -4.20 14.07 -0.79
CA ASN A 37 -3.20 13.13 -1.27
C ASN A 37 -3.66 12.59 -2.64
N GLU A 38 -2.84 12.77 -3.67
CA GLU A 38 -3.13 12.32 -5.02
C GLU A 38 -1.88 11.69 -5.64
N PHE A 39 -2.03 10.47 -6.18
CA PHE A 39 -0.93 9.69 -6.72
C PHE A 39 -1.28 9.13 -8.09
N ASN A 40 -0.26 9.03 -8.95
CA ASN A 40 -0.35 8.40 -10.26
C ASN A 40 0.34 7.04 -10.22
N VAL A 41 -0.38 6.00 -10.60
CA VAL A 41 0.11 4.62 -10.66
C VAL A 41 -0.08 4.06 -12.07
N LYS A 42 0.76 3.13 -12.46
CA LYS A 42 0.64 2.48 -13.77
C LYS A 42 -0.29 1.27 -13.68
N LYS A 43 -1.04 1.03 -14.75
CA LYS A 43 -1.79 -0.22 -14.88
C LYS A 43 -0.88 -1.43 -14.73
N GLY A 44 -1.30 -2.40 -13.91
CA GLY A 44 -0.52 -3.58 -13.53
C GLY A 44 0.42 -3.39 -12.36
N GLU A 45 0.66 -2.15 -11.91
CA GLU A 45 1.53 -1.84 -10.79
C GLU A 45 0.91 -2.28 -9.46
N GLU A 46 1.71 -2.91 -8.61
CA GLU A 46 1.42 -3.10 -7.20
C GLU A 46 2.05 -1.97 -6.41
N PHE A 47 1.27 -1.36 -5.53
CA PHE A 47 1.72 -0.23 -4.72
C PHE A 47 1.17 -0.31 -3.30
N ALA A 48 1.80 0.42 -2.39
CA ALA A 48 1.34 0.56 -1.01
C ALA A 48 1.12 2.03 -0.67
N LEU A 49 0.05 2.31 0.05
CA LEU A 49 -0.15 3.55 0.77
C LEU A 49 0.40 3.39 2.17
N ARG A 50 1.37 4.23 2.55
CA ARG A 50 2.00 4.24 3.86
C ARG A 50 1.45 5.40 4.70
N LEU A 51 0.92 5.09 5.87
CA LEU A 51 0.38 6.06 6.81
C LEU A 51 1.13 5.94 8.14
N PHE A 52 1.63 7.07 8.64
CA PHE A 52 2.24 7.11 9.96
C PHE A 52 1.12 7.19 11.01
N CYS A 53 1.10 6.27 11.95
CA CYS A 53 0.05 6.19 12.94
C CYS A 53 0.54 5.65 14.29
N SER A 54 -0.25 5.91 15.34
CA SER A 54 -0.08 5.31 16.65
C SER A 54 -1.21 4.29 16.88
N PRO A 55 -0.90 3.02 17.17
CA PRO A 55 -1.93 2.02 17.45
C PRO A 55 -2.83 2.47 18.61
N GLY A 56 -4.14 2.37 18.41
CA GLY A 56 -5.14 2.65 19.44
C GLY A 56 -5.68 4.08 19.49
N THR A 57 -4.92 5.08 19.04
CA THR A 57 -5.40 6.47 19.06
C THR A 57 -5.56 7.11 17.69
N ASN A 58 -4.61 6.86 16.78
CA ASN A 58 -4.59 7.46 15.45
C ASN A 58 -4.55 6.41 14.33
N SER A 59 -5.05 5.20 14.59
CA SER A 59 -5.17 4.18 13.56
C SER A 59 -6.20 4.58 12.53
N LEU A 60 -5.81 4.54 11.26
CA LEU A 60 -6.73 4.75 10.14
C LEU A 60 -7.20 3.42 9.57
N ILE A 61 -8.51 3.29 9.44
CA ILE A 61 -9.17 2.10 8.93
C ILE A 61 -9.64 2.37 7.50
N LEU A 62 -9.31 1.44 6.60
CA LEU A 62 -9.78 1.48 5.21
C LEU A 62 -11.26 1.15 5.15
N LEU A 63 -12.08 2.11 4.69
CA LEU A 63 -13.53 1.98 4.61
C LEU A 63 -14.00 1.19 3.40
N ASN A 64 -13.44 1.48 2.23
CA ASN A 64 -13.96 1.01 0.96
C ASN A 64 -13.13 -0.10 0.31
N LYS A 65 -12.81 -1.14 1.05
CA LYS A 65 -12.02 -2.29 0.54
C LYS A 65 -12.61 -2.95 -0.72
N LYS A 66 -13.92 -2.91 -0.86
CA LYS A 66 -14.65 -3.55 -1.95
C LYS A 66 -15.09 -2.59 -3.06
N GLU A 67 -15.05 -1.28 -2.80
CA GLU A 67 -15.26 -0.28 -3.83
C GLU A 67 -14.04 -0.23 -4.76
N ASN A 68 -14.19 0.25 -5.96
CA ASN A 68 -13.11 0.41 -6.94
C ASN A 68 -12.46 -0.90 -7.46
N GLN A 69 -13.04 -2.08 -7.23
CA GLN A 69 -12.44 -3.38 -7.60
C GLN A 69 -12.15 -3.53 -9.09
N ASP A 70 -12.84 -2.81 -9.95
CA ASP A 70 -12.64 -2.76 -11.42
C ASP A 70 -11.31 -2.11 -11.81
N SER A 71 -10.75 -1.27 -10.97
CA SER A 71 -9.53 -0.49 -11.27
C SER A 71 -8.45 -0.67 -10.22
N LEU A 72 -8.83 -0.86 -8.96
CA LEU A 72 -7.92 -1.05 -7.82
C LEU A 72 -8.37 -2.25 -7.00
N THR A 73 -7.52 -3.25 -6.90
CA THR A 73 -7.76 -4.40 -6.02
C THR A 73 -6.98 -4.24 -4.73
N TYR A 74 -7.67 -4.25 -3.60
CA TYR A 74 -7.03 -4.32 -2.28
C TYR A 74 -6.41 -5.72 -2.08
N ILE A 75 -5.15 -5.77 -1.65
CA ILE A 75 -4.40 -7.01 -1.45
C ILE A 75 -4.37 -7.37 0.04
N LYS A 76 -3.72 -6.52 0.84
CA LYS A 76 -3.50 -6.73 2.28
C LYS A 76 -3.15 -5.44 3.00
N SER A 77 -3.05 -5.51 4.32
CA SER A 77 -2.41 -4.47 5.14
C SER A 77 -1.35 -5.08 6.04
N ASP A 78 -0.30 -4.32 6.30
CA ASP A 78 0.76 -4.66 7.23
C ASP A 78 1.04 -3.47 8.15
N TYR A 79 1.63 -3.74 9.32
CA TYR A 79 2.03 -2.72 10.27
C TYR A 79 3.50 -2.90 10.66
N GLU A 80 4.27 -1.83 10.57
CA GLU A 80 5.68 -1.80 10.94
C GLU A 80 5.88 -0.84 12.11
N ILE A 81 6.42 -1.37 13.21
CA ILE A 81 6.73 -0.56 14.40
C ILE A 81 8.05 0.17 14.17
N VAL A 82 8.08 1.48 14.41
CA VAL A 82 9.31 2.25 14.42
C VAL A 82 9.95 2.12 15.79
N HIS A 83 11.15 1.53 15.83
CA HIS A 83 11.96 1.44 17.03
C HIS A 83 12.93 2.62 17.08
N TYR A 84 12.87 3.39 18.15
CA TYR A 84 13.90 4.38 18.47
C TYR A 84 14.90 3.75 19.46
N GLU A 85 16.20 3.92 19.20
CA GLU A 85 17.23 3.48 20.13
C GLU A 85 17.04 4.14 21.51
N GLY A 86 16.94 3.34 22.57
CA GLY A 86 16.81 3.81 23.95
C GLY A 86 15.40 3.95 24.49
N GLU A 87 14.35 3.65 23.73
CA GLU A 87 12.98 3.61 24.26
C GLU A 87 12.65 2.26 24.91
N GLU A 88 12.22 2.30 26.16
CA GLU A 88 11.58 1.16 26.81
C GLU A 88 10.26 0.84 26.08
N LEU A 89 9.94 -0.44 25.98
CA LEU A 89 8.75 -0.97 25.31
C LEU A 89 7.45 -0.50 26.00
N GLY A 90 7.06 0.77 25.77
CA GLY A 90 5.82 1.33 26.30
C GLY A 90 4.60 1.01 25.44
N LEU A 91 3.40 1.13 26.05
CA LEU A 91 2.12 1.10 25.35
C LEU A 91 2.05 2.34 24.41
N GLY A 92 1.75 2.15 23.12
CA GLY A 92 1.57 3.24 22.17
C GLY A 92 2.72 3.46 21.19
N ARG A 93 3.37 2.36 20.76
CA ARG A 93 4.44 2.44 19.76
C ARG A 93 3.93 3.02 18.46
N MET A 94 4.62 4.05 17.98
CA MET A 94 4.36 4.64 16.68
C MET A 94 4.91 3.72 15.57
N GLY A 95 4.27 3.75 14.42
CA GLY A 95 4.69 2.95 13.29
C GLY A 95 4.05 3.37 11.98
N TYR A 96 4.29 2.58 10.99
CA TYR A 96 3.71 2.74 9.67
C TYR A 96 2.69 1.65 9.40
N LEU A 97 1.52 2.05 8.97
CA LEU A 97 0.47 1.18 8.45
C LEU A 97 0.53 1.22 6.93
N TYR A 98 0.63 0.05 6.31
CA TYR A 98 0.69 -0.12 4.86
C TYR A 98 -0.59 -0.76 4.36
N TYR A 99 -1.19 -0.18 3.34
CA TYR A 99 -2.30 -0.77 2.59
C TYR A 99 -1.85 -1.03 1.16
N TYR A 100 -1.83 -2.30 0.76
CA TYR A 100 -1.35 -2.76 -0.53
C TYR A 100 -2.50 -2.92 -1.52
N PHE A 101 -2.28 -2.41 -2.71
CA PHE A 101 -3.23 -2.44 -3.83
C PHE A 101 -2.54 -2.85 -5.11
N LYS A 102 -3.34 -3.35 -6.07
CA LYS A 102 -2.96 -3.55 -7.45
C LYS A 102 -3.84 -2.71 -8.36
N ALA A 103 -3.22 -1.96 -9.27
CA ALA A 103 -3.92 -1.24 -10.33
C ALA A 103 -4.25 -2.22 -11.46
N THR A 104 -5.55 -2.45 -11.72
CA THR A 104 -6.01 -3.47 -12.67
C THR A 104 -6.45 -2.90 -13.99
N SER A 105 -6.97 -1.68 -14.02
CA SER A 105 -7.37 -0.99 -15.25
C SER A 105 -7.16 0.52 -15.14
N GLU A 106 -6.99 1.17 -16.28
CA GLU A 106 -6.90 2.63 -16.40
C GLU A 106 -8.19 3.30 -15.92
N THR A 107 -8.07 4.53 -15.45
CA THR A 107 -9.20 5.30 -14.93
C THR A 107 -9.31 6.64 -15.65
N GLU A 108 -10.52 7.02 -16.08
CA GLU A 108 -10.80 8.36 -16.61
C GLU A 108 -10.85 9.41 -15.49
N GLU A 109 -11.36 8.99 -14.30
CA GLU A 109 -11.43 9.81 -13.10
C GLU A 109 -10.65 9.16 -11.96
N PRO A 110 -10.10 9.95 -11.02
CA PRO A 110 -9.39 9.42 -9.87
C PRO A 110 -10.29 8.49 -9.04
N LYS A 111 -9.74 7.34 -8.66
CA LYS A 111 -10.40 6.46 -7.68
C LYS A 111 -10.11 6.95 -6.27
N LEU A 112 -11.13 6.95 -5.44
CA LEU A 112 -11.05 7.44 -4.07
C LEU A 112 -10.81 6.27 -3.11
N ILE A 113 -9.70 6.29 -2.39
CA ILE A 113 -9.44 5.41 -1.26
C ILE A 113 -9.78 6.20 0.01
N LYS A 114 -10.71 5.67 0.80
CA LYS A 114 -11.29 6.36 1.95
C LYS A 114 -10.86 5.69 3.25
N PHE A 115 -10.36 6.49 4.17
CA PHE A 115 -9.99 6.06 5.50
C PHE A 115 -10.81 6.82 6.55
N THR A 116 -10.99 6.20 7.71
CA THR A 116 -11.53 6.85 8.90
C THR A 116 -10.70 6.50 10.12
N ASP A 117 -10.75 7.32 11.16
CA ASP A 117 -10.14 6.97 12.44
C ASP A 117 -10.89 5.83 13.14
N ALA A 118 -10.16 5.08 13.99
CA ALA A 118 -10.72 3.92 14.67
C ALA A 118 -11.88 4.28 15.60
N TYR A 119 -11.83 5.46 16.24
CA TYR A 119 -12.90 5.91 17.12
C TYR A 119 -14.19 6.14 16.34
N THR A 120 -14.13 6.89 15.24
CA THR A 120 -15.30 7.13 14.37
C THR A 120 -15.87 5.83 13.80
N TYR A 121 -14.99 4.89 13.42
CA TYR A 121 -15.40 3.58 12.90
C TYR A 121 -16.20 2.77 13.92
N LEU A 122 -15.79 2.77 15.19
CA LEU A 122 -16.47 2.03 16.26
C LEU A 122 -17.78 2.67 16.72
N GLN A 123 -17.92 3.99 16.54
CA GLN A 123 -19.07 4.75 17.04
C GLN A 123 -20.21 4.87 16.02
N LYS A 124 -19.98 4.62 14.74
CA LYS A 124 -20.95 4.88 13.67
C LYS A 124 -21.18 3.64 12.81
N GLU A 125 -22.43 3.38 12.52
CA GLU A 125 -22.86 2.33 11.59
C GLU A 125 -22.37 2.63 10.15
N ASN A 126 -22.36 3.92 9.76
CA ASN A 126 -21.82 4.42 8.50
C ASN A 126 -20.77 5.52 8.77
N PRO A 127 -19.53 5.15 9.05
CA PRO A 127 -18.49 6.12 9.38
C PRO A 127 -18.15 7.02 8.18
N THR A 128 -18.07 8.34 8.43
CA THR A 128 -17.62 9.29 7.42
C THR A 128 -16.10 9.21 7.25
N PRO A 129 -15.58 9.33 6.02
CA PRO A 129 -14.14 9.41 5.80
C PRO A 129 -13.53 10.62 6.48
N THR A 130 -12.41 10.41 7.17
CA THR A 130 -11.58 11.49 7.73
C THR A 130 -10.39 11.81 6.84
N GLU A 131 -9.98 10.88 6.00
CA GLU A 131 -8.91 11.04 5.02
C GLU A 131 -9.32 10.39 3.69
N ILE A 132 -9.03 11.08 2.59
CA ILE A 132 -9.30 10.59 1.23
C ILE A 132 -8.03 10.69 0.40
N VAL A 133 -7.66 9.58 -0.23
CA VAL A 133 -6.54 9.49 -1.17
C VAL A 133 -7.08 9.28 -2.57
N LYS A 134 -6.62 10.07 -3.53
CA LYS A 134 -6.97 9.96 -4.95
C LYS A 134 -5.90 9.17 -5.70
N ILE A 135 -6.31 8.19 -6.47
CA ILE A 135 -5.43 7.38 -7.31
C ILE A 135 -5.86 7.50 -8.78
N ASN A 136 -4.95 7.97 -9.59
CA ASN A 136 -5.07 7.95 -11.05
C ASN A 136 -4.32 6.73 -11.59
N VAL A 137 -4.97 5.89 -12.37
CA VAL A 137 -4.33 4.75 -13.04
C VAL A 137 -4.15 5.07 -14.52
N ASN A 138 -2.88 5.06 -14.98
CA ASN A 138 -2.49 5.38 -16.35
C ASN A 138 -2.02 4.12 -17.09
#